data_1dc790fef1d52676a29f9f70a7334d3c
#
_entry.id   1dc790fef1d52676a29f9f70a7334d3c
#
_cell.length_a   1.000
_cell.length_b   1.000
_cell.length_c   1.000
_cell.angle_alpha   90.00
_cell.angle_beta   90.00
_cell.angle_gamma   90.00
#
_symmetry.space_group_name_H-M   'P 1'
#
loop_
_entity.id
_entity.type
_entity.pdbx_description
1 polymer ?
#
loop_
_entity_poly.entity_id
_entity_poly.type
_entity_poly.pdbx_seq_one_letter_code
_entity_poly.pdbx_strand_id
1 'polypeptide(L)'
;MAASAASNVAAHVAAAHVAAIRVAAIRVAVPHAISGVVVPPIARATESRTDPPAVPVPVSGRVIPLRHPRRWIATAVVLVVLAQVVHGLVTNPFYQWGRFGYWFLRPVILEGLVITLHVTAWAAVLGLLGGIVLALARLSPSPVLQAVSWAYIWFFRSIPLIVLLLLLYNFSAIYERLGIGIPFGPVFVSFGVAALAAPMVVAVVGLTLNEAAYAAEIVRAGILSVDQGQHEAAASLGFPRWYQFHRIVLPQALRSIVPNYVNLLINLIKSTSLVFYVSLLDLFGSAQSLGSTYPGDIVPLLLVATVWYVILTSVVSVVQYYVERRFARGALRTLPPTPLQRLRGAVAAVPDRLRTVR
;
A
#
# COMPACT_ATOMS: atom_id res chain seq x y z
N MET A 1 -28.15 -31.08 13.04
CA MET A 1 -26.83 -31.38 12.44
C MET A 1 -25.94 -30.14 12.26
N ALA A 2 -26.44 -28.94 11.99
CA ALA A 2 -25.63 -27.72 11.80
C ALA A 2 -24.93 -27.23 13.10
N ALA A 3 -25.55 -27.38 14.27
CA ALA A 3 -24.97 -26.93 15.54
C ALA A 3 -23.72 -27.74 16.00
N SER A 4 -23.63 -29.02 15.63
CA SER A 4 -22.48 -29.88 15.94
C SER A 4 -21.24 -29.56 15.10
N ALA A 5 -21.44 -29.14 13.84
CA ALA A 5 -20.35 -28.73 12.95
C ALA A 5 -19.69 -27.39 13.37
N ALA A 6 -20.49 -26.43 13.83
CA ALA A 6 -20.00 -25.15 14.32
C ALA A 6 -19.17 -25.30 15.62
N SER A 7 -19.56 -26.22 16.51
CA SER A 7 -18.83 -26.52 17.75
C SER A 7 -17.44 -27.11 17.46
N ASN A 8 -17.33 -28.01 16.48
CA ASN A 8 -16.05 -28.61 16.10
C ASN A 8 -15.07 -27.65 15.46
N VAL A 9 -15.56 -26.72 14.64
CA VAL A 9 -14.70 -25.68 14.02
C VAL A 9 -14.17 -24.71 15.09
N ALA A 10 -15.00 -24.30 16.05
CA ALA A 10 -14.57 -23.44 17.15
C ALA A 10 -13.50 -24.11 18.03
N ALA A 11 -13.65 -25.42 18.29
CA ALA A 11 -12.67 -26.19 19.07
C ALA A 11 -11.32 -26.32 18.34
N HIS A 12 -11.32 -26.53 17.03
CA HIS A 12 -10.07 -26.59 16.24
C HIS A 12 -9.35 -25.23 16.14
N VAL A 13 -10.09 -24.11 16.02
CA VAL A 13 -9.51 -22.76 16.02
C VAL A 13 -8.92 -22.40 17.38
N ALA A 14 -9.58 -22.78 18.48
CA ALA A 14 -9.05 -22.59 19.83
C ALA A 14 -7.79 -23.45 20.10
N ALA A 15 -7.75 -24.70 19.63
CA ALA A 15 -6.57 -25.55 19.76
C ALA A 15 -5.36 -25.02 18.97
N ALA A 16 -5.57 -24.47 17.76
CA ALA A 16 -4.52 -23.84 16.97
C ALA A 16 -3.95 -22.58 17.63
N HIS A 17 -4.80 -21.78 18.29
CA HIS A 17 -4.36 -20.57 19.03
C HIS A 17 -3.52 -20.94 20.27
N VAL A 18 -3.90 -21.96 21.01
CA VAL A 18 -3.15 -22.46 22.19
C VAL A 18 -1.80 -23.05 21.77
N ALA A 19 -1.72 -23.73 20.63
CA ALA A 19 -0.47 -24.26 20.08
C ALA A 19 0.48 -23.13 19.67
N ALA A 20 -0.04 -22.06 19.03
CA ALA A 20 0.75 -20.87 18.64
C ALA A 20 1.33 -20.12 19.87
N ILE A 21 0.57 -20.02 20.96
CA ILE A 21 1.01 -19.40 22.22
C ILE A 21 2.10 -20.24 22.91
N ARG A 22 2.01 -21.58 22.86
CA ARG A 22 3.04 -22.48 23.40
C ARG A 22 4.37 -22.39 22.64
N VAL A 23 4.34 -22.24 21.33
CA VAL A 23 5.57 -22.08 20.51
C VAL A 23 6.24 -20.72 20.79
N ALA A 24 5.46 -19.66 21.04
CA ALA A 24 5.99 -18.35 21.42
C ALA A 24 6.60 -18.37 22.85
N ALA A 25 6.02 -19.11 23.79
CA ALA A 25 6.51 -19.21 25.17
C ALA A 25 7.84 -19.98 25.30
N ILE A 26 8.12 -20.94 24.39
CA ILE A 26 9.36 -21.74 24.41
C ILE A 26 10.60 -20.90 23.98
N ARG A 27 10.42 -19.75 23.29
CA ARG A 27 11.52 -18.87 22.88
C ARG A 27 11.99 -17.87 23.95
N VAL A 28 11.34 -17.74 25.08
CA VAL A 28 11.66 -16.78 26.14
C VAL A 28 12.42 -17.37 27.32
N ALA A 29 12.59 -18.68 27.39
CA ALA A 29 13.28 -19.34 28.50
C ALA A 29 14.66 -19.87 28.08
N VAL A 30 15.65 -18.96 27.86
CA VAL A 30 17.06 -19.32 27.91
C VAL A 30 17.60 -18.76 29.23
N PRO A 31 17.96 -19.62 30.21
CA PRO A 31 18.52 -19.14 31.47
C PRO A 31 19.95 -18.67 31.26
N HIS A 32 20.27 -17.50 31.78
CA HIS A 32 21.65 -17.08 32.07
C HIS A 32 22.25 -18.02 33.11
N ALA A 33 22.97 -19.01 32.67
CA ALA A 33 23.90 -19.76 33.54
C ALA A 33 24.95 -20.48 32.68
N ILE A 34 26.01 -19.82 32.30
CA ILE A 34 27.36 -20.40 32.18
C ILE A 34 28.34 -19.23 32.31
N SER A 35 28.59 -18.76 33.53
CA SER A 35 29.86 -18.10 33.90
C SER A 35 30.74 -19.22 34.45
N GLY A 36 31.85 -19.47 33.76
CA GLY A 36 32.85 -20.37 34.30
C GLY A 36 33.50 -21.36 33.33
N VAL A 37 33.64 -21.01 32.06
CA VAL A 37 34.54 -21.76 31.18
C VAL A 37 35.83 -20.97 31.04
N VAL A 38 36.87 -21.40 31.79
CA VAL A 38 38.25 -20.98 31.60
C VAL A 38 38.73 -21.58 30.29
N VAL A 39 38.85 -20.75 29.25
CA VAL A 39 39.44 -21.15 27.97
C VAL A 39 40.95 -21.19 28.16
N PRO A 40 41.66 -22.35 28.04
CA PRO A 40 43.10 -22.40 28.09
C PRO A 40 43.68 -21.64 26.90
N PRO A 41 44.87 -21.01 27.06
CA PRO A 41 45.51 -20.27 25.99
C PRO A 41 45.83 -21.21 24.82
N ILE A 42 45.24 -20.91 23.65
CA ILE A 42 45.54 -21.60 22.40
C ILE A 42 46.98 -21.27 22.04
N ALA A 43 47.90 -22.26 22.24
CA ALA A 43 49.24 -22.19 21.72
C ALA A 43 49.18 -21.95 20.20
N ARG A 44 49.80 -20.86 19.75
CA ARG A 44 49.97 -20.59 18.32
C ARG A 44 50.88 -21.67 17.74
N ALA A 45 50.30 -22.77 17.26
CA ALA A 45 50.97 -23.65 16.34
C ALA A 45 51.10 -22.88 15.01
N THR A 46 52.31 -22.41 14.73
CA THR A 46 52.73 -21.98 13.39
C THR A 46 52.84 -23.23 12.51
N GLU A 47 51.67 -23.81 12.14
CA GLU A 47 51.64 -24.74 11.02
C GLU A 47 51.77 -23.92 9.74
N SER A 48 52.89 -24.07 9.06
CA SER A 48 53.07 -23.63 7.68
C SER A 48 52.03 -24.39 6.84
N ARG A 49 50.93 -23.71 6.59
CA ARG A 49 49.87 -24.20 5.69
C ARG A 49 50.47 -24.15 4.29
N THR A 50 51.11 -25.23 3.86
CA THR A 50 51.36 -25.48 2.45
C THR A 50 50.00 -25.62 1.79
N ASP A 51 49.56 -24.59 1.08
CA ASP A 51 48.37 -24.67 0.29
C ASP A 51 48.49 -25.90 -0.63
N PRO A 52 47.43 -26.77 -0.65
CA PRO A 52 47.42 -27.88 -1.58
C PRO A 52 47.56 -27.32 -3.00
N PRO A 53 48.36 -27.97 -3.87
CA PRO A 53 48.57 -27.48 -5.21
C PRO A 53 47.21 -27.23 -5.86
N ALA A 54 47.00 -26.00 -6.38
CA ALA A 54 45.79 -25.61 -7.06
C ALA A 54 45.53 -26.62 -8.19
N VAL A 55 44.54 -27.49 -7.99
CA VAL A 55 44.06 -28.39 -9.04
C VAL A 55 43.53 -27.48 -10.15
N PRO A 56 44.14 -27.48 -11.36
CA PRO A 56 43.64 -26.67 -12.43
C PRO A 56 42.23 -27.16 -12.79
N VAL A 57 41.21 -26.40 -12.39
CA VAL A 57 39.83 -26.65 -12.79
C VAL A 57 39.76 -26.37 -14.30
N PRO A 58 39.49 -27.38 -15.14
CA PRO A 58 39.40 -27.14 -16.57
C PRO A 58 38.22 -26.21 -16.85
N VAL A 59 38.51 -24.94 -17.15
CA VAL A 59 37.52 -23.89 -17.46
C VAL A 59 37.01 -24.00 -18.89
N SER A 60 37.03 -25.17 -19.47
CA SER A 60 36.48 -25.42 -20.83
C SER A 60 35.14 -26.19 -20.81
N GLY A 61 34.29 -25.87 -19.83
CA GLY A 61 32.90 -26.28 -19.90
C GLY A 61 32.14 -25.43 -20.92
N ARG A 62 31.91 -25.97 -22.10
CA ARG A 62 31.01 -25.36 -23.08
C ARG A 62 29.66 -25.20 -22.41
N VAL A 63 29.27 -23.96 -22.06
CA VAL A 63 27.95 -23.66 -21.47
C VAL A 63 26.90 -24.01 -22.50
N ILE A 64 26.29 -25.20 -22.36
CA ILE A 64 25.18 -25.61 -23.22
C ILE A 64 23.93 -24.91 -22.67
N PRO A 65 23.28 -23.98 -23.41
CA PRO A 65 22.09 -23.35 -22.96
C PRO A 65 20.97 -24.38 -22.81
N LEU A 66 20.45 -24.56 -21.59
CA LEU A 66 19.32 -25.42 -21.32
C LEU A 66 18.10 -24.91 -22.10
N ARG A 67 17.69 -25.64 -23.09
CA ARG A 67 16.44 -25.35 -23.81
C ARG A 67 15.27 -25.76 -22.94
N HIS A 68 14.42 -24.79 -22.57
CA HIS A 68 13.22 -25.02 -21.80
C HIS A 68 11.97 -24.99 -22.71
N PRO A 69 11.65 -26.06 -23.44
CA PRO A 69 10.52 -26.04 -24.38
C PRO A 69 9.18 -25.75 -23.71
N ARG A 70 9.01 -26.18 -22.45
CA ARG A 70 7.81 -25.88 -21.63
C ARG A 70 7.58 -24.37 -21.43
N ARG A 71 8.64 -23.57 -21.34
CA ARG A 71 8.51 -22.10 -21.24
C ARG A 71 7.99 -21.49 -22.53
N TRP A 72 8.43 -21.99 -23.68
CA TRP A 72 7.95 -21.54 -24.99
C TRP A 72 6.49 -21.90 -25.21
N ILE A 73 6.08 -23.12 -24.82
CA ILE A 73 4.68 -23.56 -24.87
C ILE A 73 3.82 -22.65 -23.97
N ALA A 74 4.25 -22.42 -22.72
CA ALA A 74 3.53 -21.53 -21.81
C ALA A 74 3.43 -20.09 -22.37
N THR A 75 4.51 -19.56 -22.95
CA THR A 75 4.50 -18.25 -23.61
C THR A 75 3.54 -18.22 -24.79
N ALA A 76 3.54 -19.25 -25.64
CA ALA A 76 2.62 -19.35 -26.77
C ALA A 76 1.15 -19.40 -26.32
N VAL A 77 0.83 -20.18 -25.30
CA VAL A 77 -0.53 -20.23 -24.71
C VAL A 77 -0.95 -18.85 -24.19
N VAL A 78 -0.08 -18.17 -23.44
CA VAL A 78 -0.38 -16.81 -22.93
C VAL A 78 -0.60 -15.83 -24.08
N LEU A 79 0.21 -15.88 -25.14
CA LEU A 79 0.05 -15.01 -26.31
C LEU A 79 -1.25 -15.30 -27.07
N VAL A 80 -1.64 -16.57 -27.22
CA VAL A 80 -2.90 -16.96 -27.87
C VAL A 80 -4.10 -16.45 -27.06
N VAL A 81 -4.08 -16.65 -25.72
CA VAL A 81 -5.14 -16.14 -24.84
C VAL A 81 -5.21 -14.61 -24.89
N LEU A 82 -4.07 -13.93 -24.85
CA LEU A 82 -4.01 -12.47 -24.96
C LEU A 82 -4.55 -12.00 -26.33
N ALA A 83 -4.18 -12.67 -27.42
CA ALA A 83 -4.68 -12.35 -28.75
C ALA A 83 -6.21 -12.54 -28.86
N GLN A 84 -6.77 -13.59 -28.25
CA GLN A 84 -8.22 -13.81 -28.19
C GLN A 84 -8.94 -12.72 -27.37
N VAL A 85 -8.38 -12.32 -26.22
CA VAL A 85 -8.92 -11.23 -25.41
C VAL A 85 -8.91 -9.92 -26.18
N VAL A 86 -7.79 -9.57 -26.83
CA VAL A 86 -7.67 -8.35 -27.64
C VAL A 86 -8.62 -8.40 -28.85
N HIS A 87 -8.70 -9.54 -29.53
CA HIS A 87 -9.66 -9.72 -30.64
C HIS A 87 -11.09 -9.51 -30.17
N GLY A 88 -11.50 -10.15 -29.06
CA GLY A 88 -12.83 -9.96 -28.50
C GLY A 88 -13.10 -8.50 -28.07
N LEU A 89 -12.10 -7.81 -27.50
CA LEU A 89 -12.21 -6.41 -27.11
C LEU A 89 -12.43 -5.49 -28.35
N VAL A 90 -11.76 -5.77 -29.47
CA VAL A 90 -11.86 -4.95 -30.68
C VAL A 90 -13.10 -5.24 -31.50
N THR A 91 -13.49 -6.52 -31.61
CA THR A 91 -14.55 -6.97 -32.53
C THR A 91 -15.94 -7.01 -31.93
N ASN A 92 -16.07 -7.06 -30.61
CA ASN A 92 -17.36 -7.15 -29.96
C ASN A 92 -18.13 -5.80 -30.06
N PRO A 93 -19.31 -5.77 -30.69
CA PRO A 93 -20.07 -4.54 -30.94
C PRO A 93 -20.58 -3.87 -29.67
N PHE A 94 -20.66 -4.58 -28.53
CA PHE A 94 -21.08 -3.99 -27.26
C PHE A 94 -20.13 -2.93 -26.73
N TYR A 95 -18.84 -2.94 -27.12
CA TYR A 95 -17.89 -1.90 -26.68
C TYR A 95 -18.10 -0.56 -27.37
N GLN A 96 -18.73 -0.52 -28.54
CA GLN A 96 -19.11 0.70 -29.27
C GLN A 96 -18.00 1.77 -29.26
N TRP A 97 -16.83 1.44 -29.80
CA TRP A 97 -15.63 2.31 -29.75
C TRP A 97 -15.86 3.74 -30.24
N GLY A 98 -16.81 3.95 -31.19
CA GLY A 98 -17.22 5.29 -31.63
C GLY A 98 -17.87 6.10 -30.51
N ARG A 99 -18.72 5.45 -29.69
CA ARG A 99 -19.37 6.08 -28.52
C ARG A 99 -18.37 6.31 -27.39
N PHE A 100 -17.43 5.37 -27.19
CA PHE A 100 -16.30 5.58 -26.26
C PHE A 100 -15.54 6.87 -26.61
N GLY A 101 -15.11 7.04 -27.88
CA GLY A 101 -14.42 8.25 -28.34
C GLY A 101 -15.25 9.52 -28.16
N TYR A 102 -16.56 9.43 -28.40
CA TYR A 102 -17.48 10.56 -28.21
C TYR A 102 -17.52 11.03 -26.74
N TRP A 103 -17.57 10.11 -25.77
CA TRP A 103 -17.69 10.43 -24.35
C TRP A 103 -16.36 10.78 -23.68
N PHE A 104 -15.23 10.31 -24.21
CA PHE A 104 -13.92 10.33 -23.54
C PHE A 104 -13.46 11.72 -23.07
N LEU A 105 -13.70 12.78 -23.86
CA LEU A 105 -13.34 14.15 -23.54
C LEU A 105 -14.54 15.06 -23.29
N ARG A 106 -15.71 14.52 -23.04
CA ARG A 106 -16.90 15.36 -22.77
C ARG A 106 -16.75 16.11 -21.45
N PRO A 107 -17.21 17.39 -21.41
CA PRO A 107 -17.08 18.24 -20.21
C PRO A 107 -17.56 17.55 -18.92
N VAL A 108 -18.70 16.87 -18.96
CA VAL A 108 -19.27 16.15 -17.80
C VAL A 108 -18.31 15.10 -17.24
N ILE A 109 -17.60 14.35 -18.09
CA ILE A 109 -16.59 13.37 -17.66
C ILE A 109 -15.35 14.08 -17.08
N LEU A 110 -14.92 15.17 -17.72
CA LEU A 110 -13.75 15.93 -17.24
C LEU A 110 -14.06 16.66 -15.91
N GLU A 111 -15.26 17.16 -15.73
CA GLU A 111 -15.73 17.72 -14.46
C GLU A 111 -15.72 16.64 -13.35
N GLY A 112 -16.25 15.45 -13.64
CA GLY A 112 -16.18 14.31 -12.73
C GLY A 112 -14.74 13.92 -12.39
N LEU A 113 -13.83 13.95 -13.37
CA LEU A 113 -12.39 13.73 -13.17
C LEU A 113 -11.80 14.78 -12.21
N VAL A 114 -12.13 16.06 -12.39
CA VAL A 114 -11.67 17.14 -11.51
C VAL A 114 -12.19 16.94 -10.08
N ILE A 115 -13.46 16.54 -9.92
CA ILE A 115 -14.04 16.20 -8.61
C ILE A 115 -13.27 15.04 -7.95
N THR A 116 -12.99 13.97 -8.70
CA THR A 116 -12.15 12.84 -8.23
C THR A 116 -10.80 13.32 -7.70
N LEU A 117 -10.12 14.21 -8.45
CA LEU A 117 -8.82 14.76 -8.05
C LEU A 117 -8.93 15.65 -6.80
N HIS A 118 -9.95 16.49 -6.69
CA HIS A 118 -10.18 17.34 -5.51
C HIS A 118 -10.43 16.50 -4.25
N VAL A 119 -11.33 15.53 -4.33
CA VAL A 119 -11.62 14.62 -3.21
C VAL A 119 -10.36 13.86 -2.80
N THR A 120 -9.63 13.32 -3.78
CA THR A 120 -8.36 12.62 -3.52
C THR A 120 -7.34 13.53 -2.82
N ALA A 121 -7.14 14.75 -3.32
CA ALA A 121 -6.16 15.68 -2.77
C ALA A 121 -6.49 16.06 -1.32
N TRP A 122 -7.74 16.42 -1.03
CA TRP A 122 -8.15 16.74 0.34
C TRP A 122 -8.06 15.54 1.27
N ALA A 123 -8.58 14.38 0.87
CA ALA A 123 -8.53 13.18 1.69
C ALA A 123 -7.09 12.70 1.93
N ALA A 124 -6.20 12.83 0.93
CA ALA A 124 -4.78 12.50 1.07
C ALA A 124 -4.09 13.40 2.10
N VAL A 125 -4.22 14.73 1.95
CA VAL A 125 -3.55 15.67 2.86
C VAL A 125 -4.08 15.52 4.30
N LEU A 126 -5.40 15.57 4.47
CA LEU A 126 -6.02 15.47 5.79
C LEU A 126 -5.81 14.09 6.42
N GLY A 127 -5.88 13.03 5.60
CA GLY A 127 -5.62 11.65 6.02
C GLY A 127 -4.18 11.44 6.47
N LEU A 128 -3.20 12.00 5.74
CA LEU A 128 -1.79 11.96 6.16
C LEU A 128 -1.57 12.70 7.48
N LEU A 129 -2.11 13.91 7.61
CA LEU A 129 -1.98 14.70 8.85
C LEU A 129 -2.61 13.97 10.04
N GLY A 130 -3.85 13.46 9.87
CA GLY A 130 -4.51 12.65 10.89
C GLY A 130 -3.73 11.36 11.20
N GLY A 131 -3.21 10.70 10.17
CA GLY A 131 -2.38 9.51 10.32
C GLY A 131 -1.09 9.74 11.11
N ILE A 132 -0.41 10.86 10.87
CA ILE A 132 0.78 11.24 11.65
C ILE A 132 0.40 11.45 13.12
N VAL A 133 -0.68 12.19 13.41
CA VAL A 133 -1.15 12.42 14.78
C VAL A 133 -1.48 11.11 15.48
N LEU A 134 -2.23 10.22 14.82
CA LEU A 134 -2.59 8.91 15.36
C LEU A 134 -1.36 8.01 15.57
N ALA A 135 -0.39 8.03 14.66
CA ALA A 135 0.85 7.26 14.80
C ALA A 135 1.67 7.74 15.99
N LEU A 136 1.80 9.06 16.18
CA LEU A 136 2.49 9.65 17.31
C LEU A 136 1.76 9.37 18.63
N ALA A 137 0.44 9.45 18.65
CA ALA A 137 -0.38 9.06 19.80
C ALA A 137 -0.19 7.57 20.14
N ARG A 138 -0.10 6.69 19.14
CA ARG A 138 0.13 5.26 19.30
C ARG A 138 1.52 4.92 19.83
N LEU A 139 2.52 5.74 19.53
CA LEU A 139 3.90 5.63 20.01
C LEU A 139 4.16 6.41 21.31
N SER A 140 3.18 7.14 21.81
CA SER A 140 3.28 7.92 23.05
C SER A 140 3.42 6.99 24.27
N PRO A 141 4.12 7.42 25.34
CA PRO A 141 4.13 6.70 26.62
C PRO A 141 2.79 6.73 27.36
N SER A 142 1.83 7.59 26.95
CA SER A 142 0.51 7.70 27.59
C SER A 142 -0.40 6.52 27.20
N PRO A 143 -0.88 5.71 28.17
CA PRO A 143 -1.76 4.59 27.88
C PRO A 143 -3.11 5.02 27.29
N VAL A 144 -3.59 6.21 27.65
CA VAL A 144 -4.85 6.77 27.14
C VAL A 144 -4.72 7.10 25.64
N LEU A 145 -3.63 7.78 25.23
CA LEU A 145 -3.39 8.11 23.82
C LEU A 145 -3.19 6.84 22.99
N GLN A 146 -2.49 5.84 23.52
CA GLN A 146 -2.35 4.55 22.87
C GLN A 146 -3.70 3.86 22.66
N ALA A 147 -4.55 3.80 23.69
CA ALA A 147 -5.84 3.14 23.63
C ALA A 147 -6.80 3.84 22.66
N VAL A 148 -6.90 5.17 22.69
CA VAL A 148 -7.75 5.95 21.78
C VAL A 148 -7.28 5.80 20.35
N SER A 149 -5.98 5.94 20.10
CA SER A 149 -5.44 5.76 18.74
C SER A 149 -5.63 4.31 18.23
N TRP A 150 -5.43 3.31 19.09
CA TRP A 150 -5.69 1.91 18.75
C TRP A 150 -7.16 1.68 18.39
N ALA A 151 -8.08 2.16 19.21
CA ALA A 151 -9.51 2.02 18.99
C ALA A 151 -9.94 2.67 17.65
N TYR A 152 -9.43 3.89 17.38
CA TYR A 152 -9.68 4.58 16.10
C TYR A 152 -9.18 3.75 14.91
N ILE A 153 -7.92 3.34 14.92
CA ILE A 153 -7.30 2.60 13.83
C ILE A 153 -8.03 1.27 13.61
N TRP A 154 -8.31 0.54 14.69
CA TRP A 154 -9.06 -0.71 14.62
C TRP A 154 -10.45 -0.52 14.01
N PHE A 155 -11.20 0.48 14.48
CA PHE A 155 -12.56 0.76 14.06
C PHE A 155 -12.62 1.11 12.57
N PHE A 156 -11.88 2.13 12.12
CA PHE A 156 -11.94 2.60 10.74
C PHE A 156 -11.33 1.64 9.72
N ARG A 157 -10.45 0.74 10.12
CA ARG A 157 -9.95 -0.33 9.25
C ARG A 157 -10.84 -1.55 9.21
N SER A 158 -11.73 -1.72 10.17
CA SER A 158 -12.66 -2.87 10.23
C SER A 158 -13.96 -2.62 9.48
N ILE A 159 -14.36 -1.36 9.29
CA ILE A 159 -15.60 -0.99 8.61
C ILE A 159 -15.35 -0.93 7.09
N PRO A 160 -16.20 -1.56 6.26
CA PRO A 160 -16.17 -1.35 4.82
C PRO A 160 -16.39 0.13 4.49
N LEU A 161 -15.53 0.69 3.63
CA LEU A 161 -15.56 2.13 3.31
C LEU A 161 -16.94 2.61 2.80
N ILE A 162 -17.62 1.79 1.98
CA ILE A 162 -18.96 2.12 1.49
C ILE A 162 -19.97 2.28 2.64
N VAL A 163 -19.90 1.41 3.65
CA VAL A 163 -20.79 1.48 4.82
C VAL A 163 -20.50 2.75 5.63
N LEU A 164 -19.23 3.11 5.81
CA LEU A 164 -18.84 4.35 6.47
C LEU A 164 -19.41 5.58 5.74
N LEU A 165 -19.25 5.64 4.41
CA LEU A 165 -19.76 6.74 3.60
C LEU A 165 -21.29 6.87 3.72
N LEU A 166 -22.02 5.75 3.64
CA LEU A 166 -23.47 5.75 3.76
C LEU A 166 -23.95 6.15 5.16
N LEU A 167 -23.25 5.72 6.22
CA LEU A 167 -23.56 6.15 7.58
C LEU A 167 -23.35 7.66 7.76
N LEU A 168 -22.25 8.21 7.24
CA LEU A 168 -21.99 9.64 7.28
C LEU A 168 -23.01 10.45 6.47
N TYR A 169 -23.39 9.94 5.29
CA TYR A 169 -24.38 10.61 4.44
C TYR A 169 -25.76 10.68 5.10
N ASN A 170 -26.17 9.61 5.77
CA ASN A 170 -27.43 9.54 6.48
C ASN A 170 -27.36 10.09 7.92
N PHE A 171 -26.21 10.60 8.36
CA PHE A 171 -26.00 11.05 9.72
C PHE A 171 -26.92 12.20 10.12
N SER A 172 -27.23 13.10 9.18
CA SER A 172 -28.18 14.21 9.39
C SER A 172 -29.64 13.76 9.60
N ALA A 173 -29.99 12.56 9.13
CA ALA A 173 -31.31 11.98 9.41
C ALA A 173 -31.42 11.40 10.83
N ILE A 174 -30.27 11.06 11.44
CA ILE A 174 -30.19 10.53 12.80
C ILE A 174 -30.08 11.66 13.82
N TYR A 175 -29.29 12.70 13.48
CA TYR A 175 -29.04 13.84 14.35
C TYR A 175 -29.25 15.15 13.59
N GLU A 176 -30.26 15.93 13.96
CA GLU A 176 -30.50 17.26 13.37
C GLU A 176 -29.47 18.28 13.81
N ARG A 177 -29.02 18.20 15.06
CA ARG A 177 -28.07 19.12 15.68
C ARG A 177 -27.08 18.35 16.53
N LEU A 178 -25.81 18.75 16.46
CA LEU A 178 -24.79 18.33 17.41
C LEU A 178 -24.50 19.45 18.39
N GLY A 179 -24.35 19.11 19.68
CA GLY A 179 -24.04 20.03 20.72
C GLY A 179 -22.74 19.65 21.42
N ILE A 180 -21.94 20.67 21.74
CA ILE A 180 -20.77 20.55 22.61
C ILE A 180 -21.18 21.09 23.97
N GLY A 181 -21.12 20.23 24.99
CA GLY A 181 -21.53 20.57 26.36
C GLY A 181 -21.02 19.56 27.36
N ILE A 182 -21.51 19.68 28.59
CA ILE A 182 -21.22 18.71 29.65
C ILE A 182 -22.07 17.46 29.40
N PRO A 183 -21.52 16.24 29.44
CA PRO A 183 -22.33 15.02 29.36
C PRO A 183 -23.43 15.04 30.41
N PHE A 184 -24.67 14.85 29.94
CA PHE A 184 -25.89 14.95 30.80
C PHE A 184 -26.21 16.33 31.38
N GLY A 185 -25.54 17.42 30.90
CA GLY A 185 -25.68 18.78 31.38
C GLY A 185 -25.99 19.77 30.23
N PRO A 186 -25.78 21.07 30.46
CA PRO A 186 -26.08 22.12 29.49
C PRO A 186 -25.17 22.01 28.23
N VAL A 187 -25.79 22.26 27.08
CA VAL A 187 -25.09 22.37 25.79
C VAL A 187 -24.62 23.83 25.64
N PHE A 188 -23.31 24.04 25.44
CA PHE A 188 -22.73 25.38 25.29
C PHE A 188 -22.82 25.89 23.84
N VAL A 189 -22.59 25.00 22.86
CA VAL A 189 -22.63 25.35 21.46
C VAL A 189 -23.35 24.22 20.71
N SER A 190 -24.32 24.58 19.89
CA SER A 190 -24.99 23.61 18.99
C SER A 190 -24.91 24.08 17.53
N PHE A 191 -24.67 23.16 16.62
CA PHE A 191 -24.68 23.43 15.19
C PHE A 191 -25.51 22.39 14.44
N GLY A 192 -26.13 22.84 13.34
CA GLY A 192 -26.93 21.97 12.48
C GLY A 192 -26.03 21.01 11.69
N VAL A 193 -26.41 19.74 11.61
CA VAL A 193 -25.64 18.70 10.92
C VAL A 193 -25.85 18.73 9.41
N ALA A 194 -26.89 19.41 8.92
CA ALA A 194 -27.26 19.46 7.51
C ALA A 194 -26.08 19.90 6.58
N ALA A 195 -25.26 20.85 7.02
CA ALA A 195 -24.08 21.29 6.26
C ALA A 195 -23.01 20.18 6.13
N LEU A 196 -22.92 19.28 7.12
CA LEU A 196 -22.01 18.13 7.10
C LEU A 196 -22.49 17.01 6.18
N ALA A 197 -23.78 17.00 5.83
CA ALA A 197 -24.37 16.03 4.90
C ALA A 197 -24.19 16.40 3.42
N ALA A 198 -23.55 17.54 3.10
CA ALA A 198 -23.22 17.89 1.73
C ALA A 198 -22.33 16.79 1.11
N PRO A 199 -22.65 16.27 -0.10
CA PRO A 199 -21.97 15.14 -0.71
C PRO A 199 -20.44 15.27 -0.74
N MET A 200 -19.92 16.45 -1.07
CA MET A 200 -18.48 16.73 -1.07
C MET A 200 -17.86 16.61 0.32
N VAL A 201 -18.53 17.12 1.35
CA VAL A 201 -18.04 17.05 2.74
C VAL A 201 -18.03 15.62 3.23
N VAL A 202 -19.11 14.87 3.00
CA VAL A 202 -19.21 13.44 3.36
C VAL A 202 -18.11 12.63 2.69
N ALA A 203 -17.89 12.85 1.39
CA ALA A 203 -16.84 12.17 0.62
C ALA A 203 -15.45 12.45 1.20
N VAL A 204 -15.10 13.73 1.38
CA VAL A 204 -13.80 14.12 1.92
C VAL A 204 -13.61 13.60 3.35
N VAL A 205 -14.59 13.79 4.23
CA VAL A 205 -14.50 13.34 5.63
C VAL A 205 -14.41 11.82 5.72
N GLY A 206 -15.30 11.09 5.03
CA GLY A 206 -15.31 9.62 5.09
C GLY A 206 -14.02 8.99 4.57
N LEU A 207 -13.53 9.48 3.43
CA LEU A 207 -12.23 9.03 2.89
C LEU A 207 -11.07 9.44 3.82
N THR A 208 -11.08 10.65 4.40
CA THR A 208 -10.05 11.11 5.35
C THR A 208 -10.00 10.23 6.59
N LEU A 209 -11.13 9.90 7.19
CA LEU A 209 -11.18 9.05 8.39
C LEU A 209 -10.59 7.66 8.12
N ASN A 210 -10.93 7.08 6.98
CA ASN A 210 -10.39 5.80 6.56
C ASN A 210 -8.89 5.89 6.23
N GLU A 211 -8.50 6.89 5.44
CA GLU A 211 -7.11 7.12 5.02
C GLU A 211 -6.17 7.36 6.21
N ALA A 212 -6.62 8.15 7.21
CA ALA A 212 -5.86 8.42 8.42
C ALA A 212 -5.53 7.14 9.20
N ALA A 213 -6.45 6.18 9.25
CA ALA A 213 -6.22 4.92 9.93
C ALA A 213 -5.14 4.06 9.24
N TYR A 214 -5.13 4.01 7.90
CA TYR A 214 -4.09 3.32 7.14
C TYR A 214 -2.76 4.07 7.16
N ALA A 215 -2.78 5.40 7.00
CA ALA A 215 -1.59 6.24 7.08
C ALA A 215 -0.92 6.14 8.45
N ALA A 216 -1.69 6.07 9.54
CA ALA A 216 -1.15 5.89 10.89
C ALA A 216 -0.30 4.63 11.03
N GLU A 217 -0.76 3.51 10.50
CA GLU A 217 0.01 2.26 10.54
C GLU A 217 1.26 2.32 9.64
N ILE A 218 1.20 2.98 8.48
CA ILE A 218 2.35 3.20 7.61
C ILE A 218 3.41 4.04 8.33
N VAL A 219 2.99 5.16 8.95
CA VAL A 219 3.91 6.06 9.69
C VAL A 219 4.50 5.32 10.89
N ARG A 220 3.68 4.64 11.69
CA ARG A 220 4.13 3.86 12.84
C ARG A 220 5.12 2.77 12.43
N ALA A 221 4.79 1.97 11.43
CA ALA A 221 5.67 0.90 10.93
C ALA A 221 6.98 1.45 10.37
N GLY A 222 6.95 2.59 9.68
CA GLY A 222 8.15 3.26 9.18
C GLY A 222 9.06 3.76 10.30
N ILE A 223 8.50 4.32 11.38
CA ILE A 223 9.30 4.74 12.54
C ILE A 223 9.92 3.52 13.24
N LEU A 224 9.16 2.44 13.42
CA LEU A 224 9.63 1.22 14.07
C LEU A 224 10.58 0.39 13.21
N SER A 225 10.68 0.65 11.91
CA SER A 225 11.62 -0.05 11.01
C SER A 225 13.07 0.43 11.14
N VAL A 226 13.31 1.52 11.86
CA VAL A 226 14.67 2.02 12.11
C VAL A 226 15.36 1.11 13.13
N ASP A 227 16.57 0.70 12.81
CA ASP A 227 17.36 -0.22 13.64
C ASP A 227 17.58 0.33 15.05
N GLN A 228 17.36 -0.53 16.05
CA GLN A 228 17.48 -0.15 17.46
C GLN A 228 18.91 0.28 17.82
N GLY A 229 19.93 -0.28 17.16
CA GLY A 229 21.33 0.13 17.36
C GLY A 229 21.58 1.60 17.00
N GLN A 230 20.77 2.19 16.10
CA GLN A 230 20.84 3.63 15.81
C GLN A 230 20.37 4.47 17.01
N HIS A 231 19.34 4.01 17.71
CA HIS A 231 18.83 4.67 18.93
C HIS A 231 19.85 4.54 20.08
N GLU A 232 20.43 3.36 20.26
CA GLU A 232 21.41 3.07 21.31
C GLU A 232 22.71 3.85 21.08
N ALA A 233 23.25 3.87 19.85
CA ALA A 233 24.42 4.65 19.50
C ALA A 233 24.21 6.16 19.72
N ALA A 234 23.05 6.68 19.32
CA ALA A 234 22.71 8.09 19.53
C ALA A 234 22.59 8.43 21.02
N ALA A 235 21.99 7.55 21.82
CA ALA A 235 21.89 7.71 23.25
C ALA A 235 23.27 7.68 23.95
N SER A 236 24.17 6.79 23.51
CA SER A 236 25.55 6.69 24.02
C SER A 236 26.38 7.96 23.74
N LEU A 237 26.07 8.67 22.64
CA LEU A 237 26.67 9.96 22.31
C LEU A 237 26.02 11.14 23.05
N GLY A 238 25.04 10.90 23.94
CA GLY A 238 24.36 11.93 24.72
C GLY A 238 23.41 12.82 23.91
N PHE A 239 23.01 12.43 22.71
CA PHE A 239 22.09 13.24 21.91
C PHE A 239 20.71 13.34 22.56
N PRO A 240 20.09 14.54 22.66
CA PRO A 240 18.73 14.69 23.17
C PRO A 240 17.73 14.00 22.24
N ARG A 241 16.63 13.47 22.79
CA ARG A 241 15.61 12.68 22.05
C ARG A 241 15.07 13.38 20.80
N TRP A 242 14.89 14.71 20.88
CA TRP A 242 14.46 15.51 19.74
C TRP A 242 15.45 15.45 18.58
N TYR A 243 16.76 15.59 18.88
CA TYR A 243 17.83 15.52 17.88
C TYR A 243 17.91 14.12 17.27
N GLN A 244 17.85 13.07 18.11
CA GLN A 244 17.81 11.67 17.66
C GLN A 244 16.65 11.46 16.67
N PHE A 245 15.44 11.91 17.02
CA PHE A 245 14.28 11.75 16.15
C PHE A 245 14.46 12.45 14.81
N HIS A 246 14.80 13.74 14.82
CA HIS A 246 14.83 14.54 13.58
C HIS A 246 16.03 14.26 12.69
N ARG A 247 17.18 13.94 13.25
CA ARG A 247 18.43 13.77 12.49
C ARG A 247 18.76 12.34 12.15
N ILE A 248 18.25 11.39 12.91
CA ILE A 248 18.60 9.97 12.75
C ILE A 248 17.38 9.15 12.35
N VAL A 249 16.29 9.19 13.16
CA VAL A 249 15.12 8.32 12.97
C VAL A 249 14.28 8.77 11.78
N LEU A 250 13.84 10.03 11.76
CA LEU A 250 12.90 10.55 10.76
C LEU A 250 13.44 10.41 9.32
N PRO A 251 14.70 10.77 8.99
CA PRO A 251 15.22 10.58 7.64
C PRO A 251 15.26 9.12 7.18
N GLN A 252 15.48 8.19 8.12
CA GLN A 252 15.47 6.76 7.82
C GLN A 252 14.03 6.23 7.71
N ALA A 253 13.14 6.60 8.62
CA ALA A 253 11.73 6.24 8.60
C ALA A 253 11.03 6.73 7.31
N LEU A 254 11.31 7.94 6.84
CA LEU A 254 10.75 8.49 5.60
C LEU A 254 11.09 7.64 4.36
N ARG A 255 12.20 6.91 4.36
CA ARG A 255 12.54 5.98 3.26
C ARG A 255 11.53 4.84 3.13
N SER A 256 10.92 4.43 4.24
CA SER A 256 9.86 3.42 4.27
C SER A 256 8.47 4.05 4.16
N ILE A 257 8.22 5.17 4.87
CA ILE A 257 6.90 5.82 4.92
C ILE A 257 6.48 6.32 3.53
N VAL A 258 7.34 7.11 2.87
CA VAL A 258 6.94 7.82 1.64
C VAL A 258 6.55 6.87 0.51
N PRO A 259 7.31 5.81 0.17
CA PRO A 259 6.89 4.87 -0.87
C PRO A 259 5.57 4.17 -0.55
N ASN A 260 5.40 3.72 0.70
CA ASN A 260 4.17 3.05 1.13
C ASN A 260 2.95 3.99 1.11
N TYR A 261 3.15 5.26 1.47
CA TYR A 261 2.08 6.24 1.41
C TYR A 261 1.66 6.55 -0.03
N VAL A 262 2.61 6.68 -0.96
CA VAL A 262 2.26 6.86 -2.39
C VAL A 262 1.47 5.64 -2.92
N ASN A 263 1.80 4.42 -2.48
CA ASN A 263 1.00 3.24 -2.80
C ASN A 263 -0.43 3.33 -2.22
N LEU A 264 -0.58 3.87 -1.01
CA LEU A 264 -1.88 4.12 -0.40
C LEU A 264 -2.70 5.13 -1.22
N LEU A 265 -2.09 6.18 -1.79
CA LEU A 265 -2.76 7.13 -2.68
C LEU A 265 -3.34 6.49 -3.95
N ILE A 266 -2.68 5.48 -4.52
CA ILE A 266 -3.23 4.73 -5.66
C ILE A 266 -4.54 4.03 -5.27
N ASN A 267 -4.61 3.50 -4.05
CA ASN A 267 -5.84 2.89 -3.54
C ASN A 267 -6.91 3.94 -3.24
N LEU A 268 -6.53 5.10 -2.69
CA LEU A 268 -7.43 6.21 -2.42
C LEU A 268 -8.11 6.69 -3.72
N ILE A 269 -7.37 6.91 -4.82
CA ILE A 269 -7.93 7.29 -6.12
C ILE A 269 -9.02 6.29 -6.56
N LYS A 270 -8.77 5.00 -6.44
CA LYS A 270 -9.76 3.97 -6.81
C LYS A 270 -10.97 3.99 -5.88
N SER A 271 -10.76 4.26 -4.61
CA SER A 271 -11.81 4.29 -3.59
C SER A 271 -12.75 5.48 -3.75
N THR A 272 -12.33 6.55 -4.46
CA THR A 272 -13.24 7.68 -4.74
C THR A 272 -14.46 7.25 -5.55
N SER A 273 -14.40 6.18 -6.35
CA SER A 273 -15.57 5.65 -7.06
C SER A 273 -16.75 5.30 -6.14
N LEU A 274 -16.50 5.07 -4.85
CA LEU A 274 -17.58 4.81 -3.88
C LEU A 274 -18.36 6.07 -3.48
N VAL A 275 -17.84 7.28 -3.76
CA VAL A 275 -18.53 8.52 -3.39
C VAL A 275 -19.79 8.77 -4.25
N PHE A 276 -19.95 8.07 -5.35
CA PHE A 276 -21.19 8.04 -6.12
C PHE A 276 -22.41 7.67 -5.24
N TYR A 277 -22.23 6.73 -4.32
CA TYR A 277 -23.30 6.27 -3.42
C TYR A 277 -23.73 7.30 -2.37
N VAL A 278 -22.98 8.39 -2.23
CA VAL A 278 -23.36 9.55 -1.40
C VAL A 278 -23.71 10.76 -2.27
N SER A 279 -24.18 10.52 -3.47
CA SER A 279 -24.68 11.52 -4.42
C SER A 279 -23.62 12.51 -4.92
N LEU A 280 -22.34 12.15 -4.89
CA LEU A 280 -21.28 12.95 -5.48
C LEU A 280 -20.94 12.42 -6.89
N LEU A 281 -21.09 13.27 -7.90
CA LEU A 281 -20.79 12.92 -9.29
C LEU A 281 -19.29 13.11 -9.58
N ASP A 282 -18.49 12.21 -9.03
CA ASP A 282 -17.09 12.03 -9.42
C ASP A 282 -16.97 11.41 -10.83
N LEU A 283 -15.80 11.00 -11.23
CA LEU A 283 -15.55 10.36 -12.53
C LEU A 283 -16.47 9.15 -12.76
N PHE A 284 -16.55 8.24 -11.78
CA PHE A 284 -17.40 7.06 -11.87
C PHE A 284 -18.90 7.45 -11.81
N GLY A 285 -19.25 8.36 -10.90
CA GLY A 285 -20.61 8.83 -10.72
C GLY A 285 -21.13 9.53 -11.97
N SER A 286 -20.31 10.33 -12.65
CA SER A 286 -20.66 10.97 -13.93
C SER A 286 -20.90 9.94 -15.03
N ALA A 287 -20.03 8.94 -15.16
CA ALA A 287 -20.21 7.85 -16.13
C ALA A 287 -21.48 7.04 -15.84
N GLN A 288 -21.76 6.73 -14.59
CA GLN A 288 -22.93 5.96 -14.17
C GLN A 288 -24.24 6.75 -14.39
N SER A 289 -24.25 8.04 -14.05
CA SER A 289 -25.40 8.93 -14.26
C SER A 289 -25.72 9.09 -15.75
N LEU A 290 -24.70 9.31 -16.59
CA LEU A 290 -24.88 9.34 -18.04
C LEU A 290 -25.37 8.01 -18.58
N GLY A 291 -24.86 6.87 -18.07
CA GLY A 291 -25.31 5.54 -18.45
C GLY A 291 -26.77 5.28 -18.12
N SER A 292 -27.28 5.87 -17.03
CA SER A 292 -28.71 5.82 -16.67
C SER A 292 -29.57 6.67 -17.61
N THR A 293 -29.03 7.80 -18.08
CA THR A 293 -29.71 8.70 -19.04
C THR A 293 -29.68 8.12 -20.46
N TYR A 294 -28.56 7.46 -20.82
CA TYR A 294 -28.31 6.84 -22.12
C TYR A 294 -28.05 5.34 -21.95
N PRO A 295 -29.08 4.49 -21.73
CA PRO A 295 -28.86 3.08 -21.37
C PRO A 295 -28.06 2.27 -22.39
N GLY A 296 -28.11 2.66 -23.69
CA GLY A 296 -27.27 2.05 -24.73
C GLY A 296 -25.76 2.35 -24.62
N ASP A 297 -25.37 3.37 -23.88
CA ASP A 297 -23.98 3.84 -23.74
C ASP A 297 -23.32 3.43 -22.43
N ILE A 298 -23.94 2.63 -21.57
CA ILE A 298 -23.42 2.28 -20.26
C ILE A 298 -22.04 1.59 -20.36
N VAL A 299 -21.86 0.69 -21.32
CA VAL A 299 -20.59 -0.03 -21.51
C VAL A 299 -19.48 0.92 -21.99
N PRO A 300 -19.66 1.73 -23.05
CA PRO A 300 -18.68 2.76 -23.43
C PRO A 300 -18.34 3.72 -22.29
N LEU A 301 -19.31 4.17 -21.50
CA LEU A 301 -19.09 5.10 -20.37
C LEU A 301 -18.28 4.45 -19.25
N LEU A 302 -18.56 3.20 -18.90
CA LEU A 302 -17.75 2.46 -17.93
C LEU A 302 -16.32 2.23 -18.43
N LEU A 303 -16.13 2.01 -19.74
CA LEU A 303 -14.79 1.94 -20.33
C LEU A 303 -14.06 3.28 -20.25
N VAL A 304 -14.76 4.39 -20.51
CA VAL A 304 -14.20 5.75 -20.36
C VAL A 304 -13.70 5.96 -18.92
N ALA A 305 -14.54 5.68 -17.93
CA ALA A 305 -14.16 5.78 -16.52
C ALA A 305 -12.96 4.87 -16.22
N THR A 306 -12.98 3.62 -16.68
CA THR A 306 -11.89 2.65 -16.49
C THR A 306 -10.58 3.17 -17.05
N VAL A 307 -10.57 3.68 -18.29
CA VAL A 307 -9.36 4.20 -18.93
C VAL A 307 -8.83 5.42 -18.19
N TRP A 308 -9.69 6.34 -17.75
CA TRP A 308 -9.28 7.49 -16.93
C TRP A 308 -8.69 7.06 -15.58
N TYR A 309 -9.29 6.08 -14.86
CA TYR A 309 -8.69 5.55 -13.64
C TYR A 309 -7.34 4.87 -13.90
N VAL A 310 -7.19 4.14 -15.01
CA VAL A 310 -5.90 3.56 -15.42
C VAL A 310 -4.86 4.67 -15.70
N ILE A 311 -5.24 5.75 -16.37
CA ILE A 311 -4.35 6.90 -16.61
C ILE A 311 -3.93 7.53 -15.28
N LEU A 312 -4.89 7.86 -14.39
CA LEU A 312 -4.59 8.47 -13.10
C LEU A 312 -3.66 7.59 -12.24
N THR A 313 -4.01 6.33 -12.09
CA THR A 313 -3.20 5.40 -11.29
C THR A 313 -1.83 5.13 -11.92
N SER A 314 -1.72 5.14 -13.26
CA SER A 314 -0.44 5.02 -13.97
C SER A 314 0.44 6.22 -13.75
N VAL A 315 -0.11 7.44 -13.78
CA VAL A 315 0.66 8.67 -13.48
C VAL A 315 1.22 8.61 -12.06
N VAL A 316 0.38 8.25 -11.07
CA VAL A 316 0.85 8.11 -9.68
C VAL A 316 1.86 6.97 -9.54
N SER A 317 1.69 5.85 -10.25
CA SER A 317 2.66 4.73 -10.24
C SER A 317 4.01 5.12 -10.83
N VAL A 318 4.03 5.97 -11.85
CA VAL A 318 5.29 6.54 -12.37
C VAL A 318 5.95 7.43 -11.32
N VAL A 319 5.19 8.29 -10.65
CA VAL A 319 5.70 9.11 -9.53
C VAL A 319 6.24 8.20 -8.42
N GLN A 320 5.49 7.15 -8.04
CA GLN A 320 5.90 6.15 -7.05
C GLN A 320 7.26 5.54 -7.40
N TYR A 321 7.44 5.10 -8.65
CA TYR A 321 8.69 4.50 -9.11
C TYR A 321 9.90 5.46 -8.90
N TYR A 322 9.76 6.75 -9.21
CA TYR A 322 10.82 7.72 -9.00
C TYR A 322 11.06 8.03 -7.53
N VAL A 323 9.99 8.09 -6.73
CA VAL A 323 10.04 8.26 -5.27
C VAL A 323 10.79 7.08 -4.64
N GLU A 324 10.40 5.84 -4.93
CA GLU A 324 11.07 4.63 -4.43
C GLU A 324 12.56 4.64 -4.80
N ARG A 325 12.88 4.96 -6.04
CA ARG A 325 14.27 5.03 -6.50
C ARG A 325 15.08 6.10 -5.79
N ARG A 326 14.48 7.25 -5.47
CA ARG A 326 15.14 8.31 -4.71
C ARG A 326 15.44 7.88 -3.28
N PHE A 327 14.47 7.25 -2.62
CA PHE A 327 14.61 6.81 -1.23
C PHE A 327 15.42 5.52 -1.07
N ALA A 328 15.49 4.66 -2.08
CA ALA A 328 16.36 3.48 -2.08
C ALA A 328 17.86 3.82 -2.19
N ARG A 329 18.23 5.04 -2.60
CA ARG A 329 19.63 5.50 -2.64
C ARG A 329 20.18 5.55 -1.22
N GLY A 330 21.16 4.67 -0.94
CA GLY A 330 21.81 4.54 0.37
C GLY A 330 21.43 3.29 1.17
N ALA A 331 20.37 2.56 0.79
CA ALA A 331 20.05 1.25 1.35
C ALA A 331 20.61 0.10 0.51
N LEU A 332 20.75 0.29 -0.80
CA LEU A 332 21.29 -0.72 -1.72
C LEU A 332 22.64 -0.23 -2.28
N ARG A 333 23.62 -1.12 -2.27
CA ARG A 333 24.99 -0.85 -2.81
C ARG A 333 24.95 -0.62 -4.33
N THR A 334 23.99 -1.21 -5.03
CA THR A 334 23.75 -1.03 -6.47
C THR A 334 22.24 -0.95 -6.73
N LEU A 335 21.81 0.11 -7.39
CA LEU A 335 20.41 0.26 -7.80
C LEU A 335 20.17 -0.59 -9.07
N PRO A 336 19.06 -1.33 -9.16
CA PRO A 336 18.69 -2.01 -10.39
C PRO A 336 18.53 -1.00 -11.54
N PRO A 337 18.92 -1.35 -12.78
CA PRO A 337 18.81 -0.45 -13.93
C PRO A 337 17.34 -0.10 -14.19
N THR A 338 17.11 1.15 -14.63
CA THR A 338 15.75 1.62 -15.00
C THR A 338 15.20 0.81 -16.18
N PRO A 339 13.87 0.74 -16.37
CA PRO A 339 13.27 0.12 -17.54
C PRO A 339 13.85 0.67 -18.86
N LEU A 340 14.07 1.99 -18.93
CA LEU A 340 14.74 2.64 -20.08
C LEU A 340 16.20 2.20 -20.24
N GLN A 341 16.95 2.04 -19.15
CA GLN A 341 18.31 1.51 -19.20
C GLN A 341 18.35 0.05 -19.61
N ARG A 342 17.37 -0.76 -19.16
CA ARG A 342 17.22 -2.16 -19.61
C ARG A 342 16.90 -2.24 -21.10
N LEU A 343 15.98 -1.40 -21.58
CA LEU A 343 15.65 -1.30 -23.00
C LEU A 343 16.86 -0.85 -23.84
N ARG A 344 17.56 0.21 -23.41
CA ARG A 344 18.79 0.66 -24.08
C ARG A 344 19.88 -0.41 -24.07
N GLY A 345 20.07 -1.09 -22.95
CA GLY A 345 21.01 -2.21 -22.85
C GLY A 345 20.61 -3.40 -23.72
N ALA A 346 19.32 -3.73 -23.80
CA ALA A 346 18.82 -4.78 -24.67
C ALA A 346 19.00 -4.43 -26.17
N VAL A 347 18.69 -3.18 -26.57
CA VAL A 347 18.90 -2.70 -27.93
C VAL A 347 20.40 -2.63 -28.28
N ALA A 348 21.26 -2.20 -27.34
CA ALA A 348 22.70 -2.15 -27.54
C ALA A 348 23.33 -3.55 -27.64
N ALA A 349 22.76 -4.57 -27.01
CA ALA A 349 23.25 -5.95 -27.06
C ALA A 349 22.82 -6.73 -28.33
N VAL A 350 21.89 -6.20 -29.12
CA VAL A 350 21.44 -6.83 -30.39
C VAL A 350 22.54 -6.94 -31.45
N PRO A 351 23.39 -5.90 -31.70
CA PRO A 351 24.46 -5.99 -32.67
C PRO A 351 25.51 -7.07 -32.37
N ASP A 352 25.85 -7.24 -31.07
CA ASP A 352 26.86 -8.22 -30.65
C ASP A 352 26.37 -9.65 -30.75
N ARG A 353 25.07 -9.88 -30.54
CA ARG A 353 24.45 -11.21 -30.73
C ARG A 353 24.39 -11.63 -32.21
N LEU A 354 24.29 -10.67 -33.10
CA LEU A 354 24.30 -10.94 -34.54
C LEU A 354 25.72 -11.21 -35.09
N ARG A 355 26.78 -10.70 -34.42
CA ARG A 355 28.18 -10.95 -34.77
C ARG A 355 28.70 -12.32 -34.29
N THR A 356 28.11 -12.91 -33.25
CA THR A 356 28.50 -14.23 -32.74
C THR A 356 27.83 -15.42 -33.43
N VAL A 357 26.99 -15.18 -34.44
CA VAL A 357 26.28 -16.22 -35.23
C VAL A 357 26.92 -16.38 -36.63
N ARG A 358 28.00 -15.65 -36.93
CA ARG A 358 28.80 -15.87 -38.16
C ARG A 358 30.07 -16.70 -37.88
#